data_1965cd41dc0392dcb209012363e9c950
#
_entry.id   1965cd41dc0392dcb209012363e9c950
#
_cell.length_a   1.000
_cell.length_b   1.000
_cell.length_c   1.000
_cell.angle_alpha   90.00
_cell.angle_beta   90.00
_cell.angle_gamma   90.00
#
_symmetry.space_group_name_H-M   'P 1'
#
loop_
_entity.id
_entity.type
_entity.pdbx_description
1 polymer ?
#
loop_
_entity_poly.entity_id
_entity_poly.type
_entity_poly.pdbx_seq_one_letter_code
_entity_poly.pdbx_strand_id
1 'polypeptide(L)'
;SDIIRHNALGNPFWITELQGGNVTASGNVPYCPTAAHTAQYLWTAIASGAEGVIFWSLNQRAAVMEAGEWGLLDFLRRPSDRMLEAAKVASVLQRHGEEFRGLKPAPAPVTLLYNIASLRIQRRNAETLASGEEGRQASACMKSLAAAYEAVSAWGVTPEVADMATFDWDDAAGRTAVIPHMVALPSEFRPRIESFVRNGGKLIVTGLSGFYDENMRCLFMNGFPLKSCFGAEVSEFKVAGEYFTLGEELPAHLWRGIL
;
A
#
# COMPACT_ATOMS: atom_id res chain seq x y z
N SER A 1 -6.52 -1.54 -3.98
CA SER A 1 -7.18 -2.85 -4.24
C SER A 1 -6.37 -4.02 -3.72
N ASP A 2 -5.03 -4.07 -3.94
CA ASP A 2 -4.19 -5.23 -3.58
C ASP A 2 -4.15 -5.51 -2.07
N ILE A 3 -4.09 -4.49 -1.22
CA ILE A 3 -4.19 -4.65 0.23
C ILE A 3 -5.53 -5.30 0.62
N ILE A 4 -6.63 -4.88 0.01
CA ILE A 4 -7.97 -5.44 0.29
C ILE A 4 -8.01 -6.89 -0.15
N ARG A 5 -7.55 -7.19 -1.37
CA ARG A 5 -7.48 -8.56 -1.91
C ARG A 5 -6.69 -9.48 -0.98
N HIS A 6 -5.50 -9.06 -0.56
CA HIS A 6 -4.68 -9.87 0.33
C HIS A 6 -5.37 -10.14 1.67
N ASN A 7 -5.95 -9.10 2.29
CA ASN A 7 -6.64 -9.25 3.58
C ASN A 7 -7.98 -10.00 3.49
N ALA A 8 -8.50 -10.21 2.29
CA ALA A 8 -9.66 -11.07 2.08
C ALA A 8 -9.34 -12.57 2.24
N LEU A 9 -8.05 -12.95 2.30
CA LEU A 9 -7.58 -14.33 2.54
C LEU A 9 -8.22 -15.35 1.60
N GLY A 10 -8.33 -15.03 0.32
CA GLY A 10 -8.94 -15.87 -0.70
C GLY A 10 -10.46 -15.80 -0.78
N ASN A 11 -11.12 -15.05 0.11
CA ASN A 11 -12.55 -14.80 0.02
C ASN A 11 -12.86 -13.74 -1.06
N PRO A 12 -14.10 -13.74 -1.60
CA PRO A 12 -14.59 -12.65 -2.44
C PRO A 12 -14.46 -11.30 -1.75
N PHE A 13 -14.02 -10.27 -2.47
CA PHE A 13 -13.99 -8.92 -1.92
C PHE A 13 -14.67 -7.91 -2.83
N TRP A 14 -15.18 -6.85 -2.23
CA TRP A 14 -15.86 -5.77 -2.90
C TRP A 14 -15.24 -4.43 -2.55
N ILE A 15 -15.24 -3.50 -3.49
CA ILE A 15 -14.99 -2.09 -3.22
C ILE A 15 -16.33 -1.50 -2.78
N THR A 16 -16.54 -1.35 -1.49
CA THR A 16 -17.84 -0.97 -0.91
C THR A 16 -18.09 0.53 -0.92
N GLU A 17 -17.08 1.33 -1.24
CA GLU A 17 -17.20 2.77 -1.41
C GLU A 17 -16.22 3.24 -2.48
N LEU A 18 -16.76 3.58 -3.64
CA LEU A 18 -16.03 4.20 -4.73
C LEU A 18 -16.60 5.59 -4.99
N GLN A 19 -15.73 6.58 -5.16
CA GLN A 19 -16.13 7.96 -5.39
C GLN A 19 -17.01 8.11 -6.65
N GLY A 20 -18.26 8.52 -6.47
CA GLY A 20 -19.22 8.73 -7.57
C GLY A 20 -19.19 10.13 -8.16
N GLY A 21 -18.85 11.14 -7.38
CA GLY A 21 -18.93 12.54 -7.78
C GLY A 21 -17.90 13.44 -7.12
N ASN A 22 -18.14 14.74 -7.25
CA ASN A 22 -17.23 15.77 -6.76
C ASN A 22 -17.20 15.83 -5.24
N VAL A 23 -16.05 16.18 -4.72
CA VAL A 23 -15.80 16.58 -3.32
C VAL A 23 -15.40 18.03 -3.33
N THR A 24 -16.06 18.87 -2.56
CA THR A 24 -15.80 20.30 -2.48
C THR A 24 -15.43 20.75 -1.07
N ALA A 25 -16.19 20.32 -0.08
CA ALA A 25 -16.02 20.71 1.31
C ALA A 25 -15.78 19.52 2.26
N SER A 26 -16.28 18.33 1.94
CA SER A 26 -15.99 17.12 2.67
C SER A 26 -14.67 16.51 2.16
N GLY A 27 -13.82 16.05 3.04
CA GLY A 27 -12.50 15.51 2.66
C GLY A 27 -11.38 16.55 2.72
N ASN A 28 -10.15 16.06 2.57
CA ASN A 28 -8.94 16.87 2.78
C ASN A 28 -8.61 17.80 1.62
N VAL A 29 -9.01 17.45 0.41
CA VAL A 29 -8.68 18.18 -0.83
C VAL A 29 -9.89 18.15 -1.75
N PRO A 30 -10.32 19.30 -2.29
CA PRO A 30 -11.33 19.33 -3.32
C PRO A 30 -10.90 18.48 -4.52
N TYR A 31 -11.80 17.65 -5.04
CA TYR A 31 -11.51 16.75 -6.13
C TYR A 31 -12.71 16.52 -7.01
N CYS A 32 -12.51 16.53 -8.32
CA CYS A 32 -13.54 16.32 -9.31
C CYS A 32 -13.13 15.15 -10.22
N PRO A 33 -13.66 13.93 -10.01
CA PRO A 33 -13.36 12.81 -10.89
C PRO A 33 -14.02 13.03 -12.26
N THR A 34 -13.28 12.66 -13.31
CA THR A 34 -13.79 12.65 -14.69
C THR A 34 -14.30 11.27 -15.06
N ALA A 35 -14.95 11.14 -16.23
CA ALA A 35 -15.31 9.86 -16.82
C ALA A 35 -14.08 8.92 -16.93
N ALA A 36 -12.93 9.44 -17.36
CA ALA A 36 -11.70 8.66 -17.46
C ALA A 36 -11.22 8.12 -16.10
N HIS A 37 -11.30 8.93 -15.05
CA HIS A 37 -11.00 8.46 -13.68
C HIS A 37 -11.97 7.36 -13.24
N THR A 38 -13.25 7.49 -13.56
CA THR A 38 -14.25 6.46 -13.24
C THR A 38 -13.94 5.13 -13.94
N ALA A 39 -13.59 5.18 -15.23
CA ALA A 39 -13.15 3.99 -15.96
C ALA A 39 -11.91 3.37 -15.33
N GLN A 40 -10.90 4.18 -15.01
CA GLN A 40 -9.67 3.72 -14.37
C GLN A 40 -9.93 3.04 -13.02
N TYR A 41 -10.78 3.64 -12.18
CA TYR A 41 -11.13 3.05 -10.88
C TYR A 41 -11.82 1.70 -11.02
N LEU A 42 -12.80 1.60 -11.93
CA LEU A 42 -13.52 0.37 -12.18
C LEU A 42 -12.61 -0.73 -12.74
N TRP A 43 -11.84 -0.42 -13.77
CA TRP A 43 -10.91 -1.40 -14.36
C TRP A 43 -9.81 -1.81 -13.40
N THR A 44 -9.31 -0.90 -12.55
CA THR A 44 -8.35 -1.25 -11.48
C THR A 44 -8.98 -2.20 -10.46
N ALA A 45 -10.23 -1.97 -10.06
CA ALA A 45 -10.92 -2.85 -9.13
C ALA A 45 -11.12 -4.26 -9.74
N ILE A 46 -11.60 -4.32 -11.00
CA ILE A 46 -11.80 -5.57 -11.74
C ILE A 46 -10.47 -6.33 -11.91
N ALA A 47 -9.43 -5.65 -12.38
CA ALA A 47 -8.11 -6.25 -12.57
C ALA A 47 -7.48 -6.75 -11.27
N SER A 48 -7.84 -6.13 -10.15
CA SER A 48 -7.44 -6.61 -8.81
C SER A 48 -8.29 -7.79 -8.30
N GLY A 49 -9.30 -8.23 -9.06
CA GLY A 49 -10.17 -9.34 -8.70
C GLY A 49 -11.34 -8.98 -7.81
N ALA A 50 -11.75 -7.71 -7.74
CA ALA A 50 -12.98 -7.33 -7.03
C ALA A 50 -14.21 -7.91 -7.73
N GLU A 51 -15.11 -8.53 -6.96
CA GLU A 51 -16.37 -9.11 -7.48
C GLU A 51 -17.50 -8.08 -7.56
N GLY A 52 -17.35 -6.94 -6.92
CA GLY A 52 -18.34 -5.87 -6.98
C GLY A 52 -17.78 -4.53 -6.57
N VAL A 53 -18.44 -3.48 -7.04
CA VAL A 53 -18.14 -2.09 -6.71
C VAL A 53 -19.44 -1.37 -6.36
N ILE A 54 -19.43 -0.62 -5.28
CA ILE A 54 -20.54 0.22 -4.85
C ILE A 54 -20.07 1.67 -4.86
N PHE A 55 -20.80 2.52 -5.58
CA PHE A 55 -20.49 3.95 -5.60
C PHE A 55 -21.10 4.69 -4.40
N TRP A 56 -20.35 5.59 -3.84
CA TRP A 56 -20.84 6.63 -2.96
C TRP A 56 -20.84 7.95 -3.73
N SER A 57 -22.01 8.41 -4.22
CA SER A 57 -23.34 7.80 -4.16
C SER A 57 -24.06 7.98 -5.50
N LEU A 58 -25.29 7.50 -5.65
CA LEU A 58 -26.08 7.77 -6.86
C LEU A 58 -26.50 9.23 -6.91
N ASN A 59 -27.17 9.72 -5.85
CA ASN A 59 -27.62 11.11 -5.72
C ASN A 59 -26.82 11.85 -4.67
N GLN A 60 -26.63 13.15 -4.87
CA GLN A 60 -26.12 14.02 -3.82
C GLN A 60 -27.09 14.08 -2.63
N ARG A 61 -26.54 14.22 -1.44
CA ARG A 61 -27.33 14.57 -0.26
C ARG A 61 -27.85 16.00 -0.35
N ALA A 62 -29.08 16.23 0.13
CA ALA A 62 -29.67 17.58 0.13
C ALA A 62 -29.16 18.45 1.28
N ALA A 63 -28.70 17.85 2.37
CA ALA A 63 -28.34 18.57 3.60
C ALA A 63 -27.25 17.84 4.39
N VAL A 64 -26.73 18.47 5.42
CA VAL A 64 -25.68 18.06 6.36
C VAL A 64 -24.32 17.92 5.70
N MET A 65 -23.39 17.24 6.36
CA MET A 65 -22.08 16.97 5.79
C MET A 65 -22.20 16.23 4.45
N GLU A 66 -21.38 16.56 3.47
CA GLU A 66 -21.41 16.05 2.10
C GLU A 66 -22.63 16.53 1.26
N ALA A 67 -23.33 17.58 1.69
CA ALA A 67 -24.44 18.12 0.92
C ALA A 67 -23.96 18.63 -0.46
N GLY A 68 -24.60 18.13 -1.51
CA GLY A 68 -24.25 18.46 -2.90
C GLY A 68 -23.05 17.71 -3.46
N GLU A 69 -22.49 16.74 -2.73
CA GLU A 69 -21.27 16.02 -3.11
C GLU A 69 -21.51 14.55 -3.46
N TRP A 70 -20.49 13.89 -4.01
CA TRP A 70 -20.36 12.45 -4.23
C TRP A 70 -21.32 11.82 -5.27
N GLY A 71 -22.25 12.58 -5.85
CA GLY A 71 -23.28 12.01 -6.73
C GLY A 71 -22.77 11.62 -8.12
N LEU A 72 -23.22 10.47 -8.60
CA LEU A 72 -23.11 10.06 -10.01
C LEU A 72 -24.08 10.81 -10.91
N LEU A 73 -25.22 11.28 -10.38
CA LEU A 73 -26.13 12.17 -11.09
C LEU A 73 -25.70 13.62 -10.93
N ASP A 74 -26.10 14.46 -11.88
CA ASP A 74 -25.99 15.92 -11.74
C ASP A 74 -27.09 16.48 -10.80
N PHE A 75 -27.06 17.79 -10.52
CA PHE A 75 -28.05 18.44 -9.65
C PHE A 75 -29.45 18.40 -10.19
N LEU A 76 -29.61 18.16 -11.50
CA LEU A 76 -30.91 18.01 -12.18
C LEU A 76 -31.35 16.53 -12.25
N ARG A 77 -30.65 15.64 -11.54
CA ARG A 77 -30.86 14.18 -11.50
C ARG A 77 -30.70 13.49 -12.86
N ARG A 78 -29.89 14.04 -13.73
CA ARG A 78 -29.50 13.42 -15.00
C ARG A 78 -28.19 12.67 -14.85
N PRO A 79 -27.96 11.61 -15.64
CA PRO A 79 -26.67 10.91 -15.65
C PRO A 79 -25.52 11.87 -15.99
N SER A 80 -24.50 11.90 -15.13
CA SER A 80 -23.26 12.61 -15.44
C SER A 80 -22.40 11.80 -16.43
N ASP A 81 -21.34 12.41 -16.94
CA ASP A 81 -20.33 11.74 -17.75
C ASP A 81 -19.72 10.51 -17.04
N ARG A 82 -19.53 10.61 -15.72
CA ARG A 82 -19.04 9.51 -14.86
C ARG A 82 -20.01 8.34 -14.82
N MET A 83 -21.31 8.60 -14.67
CA MET A 83 -22.33 7.56 -14.69
C MET A 83 -22.44 6.89 -16.06
N LEU A 84 -22.37 7.68 -17.13
CA LEU A 84 -22.39 7.15 -18.49
C LEU A 84 -21.18 6.25 -18.75
N GLU A 85 -20.01 6.61 -18.23
CA GLU A 85 -18.82 5.78 -18.34
C GLU A 85 -18.91 4.51 -17.51
N ALA A 86 -19.41 4.59 -16.28
CA ALA A 86 -19.67 3.41 -15.46
C ALA A 86 -20.63 2.43 -16.15
N ALA A 87 -21.65 2.95 -16.84
CA ALA A 87 -22.58 2.13 -17.62
C ALA A 87 -21.90 1.44 -18.82
N LYS A 88 -20.92 2.09 -19.48
CA LYS A 88 -20.13 1.44 -20.54
C LYS A 88 -19.31 0.27 -19.99
N VAL A 89 -18.60 0.47 -18.86
CA VAL A 89 -17.86 -0.61 -18.21
C VAL A 89 -18.78 -1.76 -17.82
N ALA A 90 -19.94 -1.46 -17.20
CA ALA A 90 -20.94 -2.47 -16.86
C ALA A 90 -21.44 -3.24 -18.10
N SER A 91 -21.62 -2.56 -19.23
CA SER A 91 -22.03 -3.20 -20.49
C SER A 91 -20.97 -4.14 -21.05
N VAL A 92 -19.68 -3.84 -20.87
CA VAL A 92 -18.59 -4.77 -21.22
C VAL A 92 -18.66 -6.01 -20.34
N LEU A 93 -18.81 -5.83 -19.02
CA LEU A 93 -18.91 -6.95 -18.10
C LEU A 93 -20.15 -7.83 -18.36
N GLN A 94 -21.29 -7.24 -18.75
CA GLN A 94 -22.49 -8.00 -19.13
C GLN A 94 -22.26 -8.86 -20.38
N ARG A 95 -21.56 -8.33 -21.39
CA ARG A 95 -21.28 -9.05 -22.65
C ARG A 95 -20.23 -10.13 -22.50
N HIS A 96 -19.24 -9.91 -21.65
CA HIS A 96 -18.05 -10.75 -21.48
C HIS A 96 -17.94 -11.37 -20.09
N GLY A 97 -19.04 -11.46 -19.35
CA GLY A 97 -19.05 -11.91 -17.95
C GLY A 97 -18.45 -13.29 -17.73
N GLU A 98 -18.64 -14.22 -18.70
CA GLU A 98 -18.07 -15.57 -18.61
C GLU A 98 -16.54 -15.54 -18.74
N GLU A 99 -16.01 -14.64 -19.57
CA GLU A 99 -14.55 -14.48 -19.75
C GLU A 99 -13.90 -13.87 -18.50
N PHE A 100 -14.62 -12.98 -17.79
CA PHE A 100 -14.13 -12.38 -16.54
C PHE A 100 -14.31 -13.29 -15.32
N ARG A 101 -15.26 -14.24 -15.39
CA ARG A 101 -15.55 -15.14 -14.29
C ARG A 101 -14.35 -16.07 -14.04
N GLY A 102 -13.85 -16.04 -12.83
CA GLY A 102 -12.73 -16.88 -12.42
C GLY A 102 -11.35 -16.38 -12.82
N LEU A 103 -11.23 -15.19 -13.41
CA LEU A 103 -9.92 -14.56 -13.58
C LEU A 103 -9.28 -14.34 -12.21
N LYS A 104 -8.01 -14.69 -12.13
CA LYS A 104 -7.19 -14.43 -10.93
C LYS A 104 -6.00 -13.56 -11.33
N PRO A 105 -5.59 -12.64 -10.47
CA PRO A 105 -4.33 -11.93 -10.68
C PRO A 105 -3.18 -12.92 -10.85
N ALA A 106 -2.25 -12.60 -11.73
CA ALA A 106 -1.06 -13.41 -11.90
C ALA A 106 -0.25 -13.46 -10.60
N PRO A 107 0.38 -14.61 -10.27
CA PRO A 107 1.26 -14.70 -9.12
C PRO A 107 2.35 -13.64 -9.17
N ALA A 108 2.56 -12.93 -8.07
CA ALA A 108 3.57 -11.89 -7.97
C ALA A 108 4.88 -12.50 -7.44
N PRO A 109 6.02 -12.33 -8.17
CA PRO A 109 7.32 -12.79 -7.67
C PRO A 109 7.86 -11.90 -6.55
N VAL A 110 7.30 -10.71 -6.38
CA VAL A 110 7.68 -9.71 -5.38
C VAL A 110 6.48 -9.39 -4.50
N THR A 111 6.65 -9.49 -3.19
CA THR A 111 5.65 -9.09 -2.19
C THR A 111 6.20 -7.95 -1.34
N LEU A 112 5.46 -6.86 -1.30
CA LEU A 112 5.73 -5.72 -0.43
C LEU A 112 5.03 -5.93 0.90
N LEU A 113 5.79 -5.96 1.98
CA LEU A 113 5.29 -6.30 3.30
C LEU A 113 5.07 -5.06 4.15
N TYR A 114 3.93 -5.01 4.82
CA TYR A 114 3.67 -4.04 5.89
C TYR A 114 3.29 -4.76 7.19
N ASN A 115 3.27 -4.04 8.29
CA ASN A 115 2.71 -4.51 9.56
C ASN A 115 2.03 -3.39 10.32
N ILE A 116 1.00 -3.73 11.06
CA ILE A 116 0.17 -2.78 11.81
C ILE A 116 0.94 -2.10 12.95
N ALA A 117 1.91 -2.79 13.56
CA ALA A 117 2.75 -2.22 14.61
C ALA A 117 3.53 -1.00 14.11
N SER A 118 4.15 -1.11 12.92
CA SER A 118 4.84 0.02 12.27
C SER A 118 3.93 1.21 12.04
N LEU A 119 2.71 0.98 11.53
CA LEU A 119 1.76 2.06 11.26
C LEU A 119 1.33 2.77 12.54
N ARG A 120 1.07 2.03 13.61
CA ARG A 120 0.70 2.58 14.93
C ARG A 120 1.86 3.37 15.56
N ILE A 121 3.06 2.81 15.56
CA ILE A 121 4.25 3.45 16.12
C ILE A 121 4.61 4.70 15.33
N GLN A 122 4.59 4.64 14.00
CA GLN A 122 4.87 5.81 13.15
C GLN A 122 3.88 6.93 13.40
N ARG A 123 2.59 6.62 13.51
CA ARG A 123 1.56 7.60 13.85
C ARG A 123 1.81 8.22 15.21
N ARG A 124 2.11 7.41 16.23
CA ARG A 124 2.40 7.88 17.59
C ARG A 124 3.61 8.80 17.64
N ASN A 125 4.68 8.44 16.95
CA ASN A 125 5.88 9.27 16.85
C ASN A 125 5.57 10.61 16.16
N ALA A 126 4.80 10.63 15.10
CA ALA A 126 4.43 11.85 14.40
C ALA A 126 3.55 12.78 15.27
N GLU A 127 2.60 12.22 16.00
CA GLU A 127 1.75 12.99 16.95
C GLU A 127 2.55 13.62 18.08
N THR A 128 3.57 12.93 18.56
CA THR A 128 4.40 13.38 19.68
C THR A 128 5.43 14.44 19.26
N LEU A 129 6.00 14.28 18.06
CA LEU A 129 7.13 15.09 17.61
C LEU A 129 6.71 16.31 16.80
N ALA A 130 5.47 16.40 16.35
CA ALA A 130 4.89 17.51 15.57
C ALA A 130 5.81 18.00 14.43
N SER A 131 6.70 17.14 13.92
CA SER A 131 7.63 17.50 12.86
C SER A 131 6.99 17.23 11.51
N GLY A 132 6.97 18.22 10.64
CA GLY A 132 6.60 18.06 9.23
C GLY A 132 7.65 17.31 8.40
N GLU A 133 8.73 16.85 9.03
CA GLU A 133 9.88 16.21 8.38
C GLU A 133 9.50 14.91 7.69
N GLU A 134 9.96 14.76 6.48
CA GLU A 134 9.81 13.52 5.72
C GLU A 134 10.43 12.35 6.51
N GLY A 135 9.81 11.18 6.43
CA GLY A 135 10.21 10.00 7.22
C GLY A 135 9.70 9.99 8.66
N ARG A 136 9.26 11.13 9.20
CA ARG A 136 8.63 11.24 10.52
C ARG A 136 7.13 11.45 10.47
N GLN A 137 6.58 11.66 9.28
CA GLN A 137 5.14 11.82 9.08
C GLN A 137 4.40 10.53 9.44
N ALA A 138 3.17 10.66 9.93
CA ALA A 138 2.31 9.52 10.27
C ALA A 138 2.11 8.53 9.11
N SER A 139 2.22 9.02 7.88
CA SER A 139 2.08 8.25 6.65
C SER A 139 3.39 7.70 6.07
N ALA A 140 4.55 7.94 6.69
CA ALA A 140 5.85 7.61 6.10
C ALA A 140 6.00 6.12 5.71
N CYS A 141 5.54 5.19 6.56
CA CYS A 141 5.56 3.76 6.22
C CYS A 141 4.73 3.46 4.96
N MET A 142 3.53 4.03 4.85
CA MET A 142 2.66 3.80 3.69
C MET A 142 3.15 4.51 2.43
N LYS A 143 3.77 5.70 2.56
CA LYS A 143 4.43 6.38 1.44
C LYS A 143 5.59 5.55 0.91
N SER A 144 6.41 4.98 1.79
CA SER A 144 7.52 4.09 1.40
C SER A 144 7.01 2.81 0.73
N LEU A 145 5.89 2.26 1.21
CA LEU A 145 5.24 1.12 0.58
C LEU A 145 4.75 1.47 -0.83
N ALA A 146 4.10 2.63 -1.00
CA ALA A 146 3.63 3.10 -2.30
C ALA A 146 4.80 3.36 -3.27
N ALA A 147 5.87 4.00 -2.82
CA ALA A 147 7.07 4.23 -3.62
C ALA A 147 7.73 2.91 -4.06
N ALA A 148 7.81 1.92 -3.17
CA ALA A 148 8.29 0.58 -3.51
C ALA A 148 7.38 -0.10 -4.55
N TYR A 149 6.05 0.07 -4.43
CA TYR A 149 5.09 -0.43 -5.40
C TYR A 149 5.32 0.18 -6.79
N GLU A 150 5.45 1.49 -6.86
CA GLU A 150 5.74 2.21 -8.11
C GLU A 150 7.07 1.78 -8.73
N ALA A 151 8.12 1.66 -7.91
CA ALA A 151 9.45 1.23 -8.38
C ALA A 151 9.43 -0.19 -8.98
N VAL A 152 8.77 -1.15 -8.31
CA VAL A 152 8.65 -2.53 -8.83
C VAL A 152 7.78 -2.56 -10.08
N SER A 153 6.66 -1.80 -10.07
CA SER A 153 5.74 -1.72 -11.22
C SER A 153 6.40 -1.11 -12.46
N ALA A 154 7.33 -0.17 -12.28
CA ALA A 154 8.09 0.42 -13.38
C ALA A 154 8.95 -0.60 -14.15
N TRP A 155 9.27 -1.74 -13.53
CA TRP A 155 9.97 -2.85 -14.19
C TRP A 155 9.02 -3.85 -14.87
N GLY A 156 7.73 -3.53 -14.94
CA GLY A 156 6.72 -4.40 -15.56
C GLY A 156 6.26 -5.55 -14.67
N VAL A 157 6.56 -5.51 -13.38
CA VAL A 157 6.14 -6.50 -12.38
C VAL A 157 5.07 -5.89 -11.50
N THR A 158 3.89 -6.50 -11.42
CA THR A 158 2.87 -6.09 -10.44
C THR A 158 3.19 -6.77 -9.11
N PRO A 159 3.63 -6.04 -8.08
CA PRO A 159 3.91 -6.64 -6.78
C PRO A 159 2.61 -6.96 -6.03
N GLU A 160 2.66 -7.95 -5.18
CA GLU A 160 1.65 -8.16 -4.14
C GLU A 160 1.92 -7.25 -2.94
N VAL A 161 0.87 -6.83 -2.24
CA VAL A 161 0.99 -6.10 -0.96
C VAL A 161 0.35 -6.94 0.14
N ALA A 162 1.12 -7.33 1.12
CA ALA A 162 0.72 -8.28 2.17
C ALA A 162 1.02 -7.77 3.58
N ASP A 163 0.15 -8.12 4.55
CA ASP A 163 0.49 -8.00 5.96
C ASP A 163 1.49 -9.10 6.35
N MET A 164 2.53 -8.74 7.11
CA MET A 164 3.49 -9.71 7.64
C MET A 164 2.83 -10.84 8.45
N ALA A 165 1.68 -10.57 9.06
CA ALA A 165 0.95 -11.56 9.86
C ALA A 165 0.30 -12.66 9.01
N THR A 166 -0.07 -12.33 7.77
CA THR A 166 -0.80 -13.23 6.85
C THR A 166 0.04 -13.65 5.64
N PHE A 167 1.24 -13.12 5.50
CA PHE A 167 2.18 -13.54 4.46
C PHE A 167 2.62 -14.98 4.71
N ASP A 168 2.64 -15.78 3.64
CA ASP A 168 3.14 -17.15 3.69
C ASP A 168 4.67 -17.16 3.67
N TRP A 169 5.26 -17.21 4.86
CA TRP A 169 6.70 -17.24 5.07
C TRP A 169 7.34 -18.58 4.70
N ASP A 170 6.57 -19.63 4.53
CA ASP A 170 7.07 -20.96 4.17
C ASP A 170 7.23 -21.12 2.65
N ASP A 171 6.45 -20.37 1.86
CA ASP A 171 6.58 -20.29 0.41
C ASP A 171 7.71 -19.34 -0.01
N ALA A 172 8.96 -19.79 0.14
CA ALA A 172 10.15 -18.96 -0.04
C ALA A 172 10.78 -19.06 -1.43
N ALA A 173 10.67 -20.22 -2.10
CA ALA A 173 11.43 -20.52 -3.31
C ALA A 173 11.11 -19.56 -4.48
N GLY A 174 12.10 -18.79 -4.91
CA GLY A 174 11.98 -17.84 -6.01
C GLY A 174 11.20 -16.56 -5.69
N ARG A 175 10.74 -16.39 -4.45
CA ARG A 175 10.00 -15.18 -4.00
C ARG A 175 10.93 -14.11 -3.44
N THR A 176 10.52 -12.86 -3.61
CA THR A 176 11.21 -11.70 -3.03
C THR A 176 10.25 -10.97 -2.09
N ALA A 177 10.61 -10.88 -0.83
CA ALA A 177 9.93 -10.07 0.17
C ALA A 177 10.64 -8.72 0.33
N VAL A 178 9.89 -7.64 0.28
CA VAL A 178 10.42 -6.28 0.48
C VAL A 178 9.76 -5.67 1.71
N ILE A 179 10.56 -5.18 2.63
CA ILE A 179 10.12 -4.50 3.87
C ILE A 179 10.50 -3.01 3.75
N PRO A 180 9.64 -2.15 3.18
CA PRO A 180 9.96 -0.77 2.91
C PRO A 180 9.64 0.13 4.12
N HIS A 181 10.67 0.54 4.86
CA HIS A 181 10.55 1.48 5.98
C HIS A 181 9.49 1.07 7.03
N MET A 182 9.39 -0.22 7.33
CA MET A 182 8.55 -0.69 8.42
C MET A 182 9.30 -0.55 9.74
N VAL A 183 9.10 0.57 10.42
CA VAL A 183 9.89 0.99 11.60
C VAL A 183 9.85 0.01 12.77
N ALA A 184 8.85 -0.86 12.84
CA ALA A 184 8.76 -1.91 13.82
C ALA A 184 8.95 -3.30 13.20
N LEU A 185 9.65 -4.16 13.91
CA LEU A 185 9.74 -5.59 13.66
C LEU A 185 9.25 -6.34 14.90
N PRO A 186 7.95 -6.70 14.98
CA PRO A 186 7.45 -7.53 16.06
C PRO A 186 8.26 -8.81 16.22
N SER A 187 8.49 -9.20 17.45
CA SER A 187 9.40 -10.29 17.83
C SER A 187 9.05 -11.63 17.13
N GLU A 188 7.78 -11.86 16.86
CA GLU A 188 7.29 -13.07 16.19
C GLU A 188 7.72 -13.22 14.73
N PHE A 189 8.03 -12.12 14.03
CA PHE A 189 8.38 -12.18 12.61
C PHE A 189 9.85 -12.49 12.36
N ARG A 190 10.73 -12.18 13.30
CA ARG A 190 12.16 -12.42 13.11
C ARG A 190 12.50 -13.88 12.74
N PRO A 191 12.05 -14.91 13.50
CA PRO A 191 12.35 -16.30 13.13
C PRO A 191 11.72 -16.71 11.80
N ARG A 192 10.55 -16.14 11.44
CA ARG A 192 9.89 -16.40 10.15
C ARG A 192 10.71 -15.82 8.99
N ILE A 193 11.21 -14.60 9.12
CA ILE A 193 12.09 -13.94 8.13
C ILE A 193 13.37 -14.74 7.96
N GLU A 194 14.01 -15.15 9.07
CA GLU A 194 15.23 -15.96 9.03
C GLU A 194 15.02 -17.31 8.34
N SER A 195 13.87 -17.95 8.58
CA SER A 195 13.49 -19.20 7.91
C SER A 195 13.26 -18.98 6.42
N PHE A 196 12.52 -17.94 6.04
CA PHE A 196 12.24 -17.58 4.66
C PHE A 196 13.53 -17.39 3.86
N VAL A 197 14.50 -16.62 4.38
CA VAL A 197 15.80 -16.40 3.73
C VAL A 197 16.60 -17.70 3.63
N ARG A 198 16.63 -18.50 4.70
CA ARG A 198 17.32 -19.80 4.72
C ARG A 198 16.76 -20.79 3.70
N ASN A 199 15.47 -20.73 3.44
CA ASN A 199 14.77 -21.58 2.47
C ASN A 199 14.81 -21.02 1.03
N GLY A 200 15.63 -20.02 0.75
CA GLY A 200 15.90 -19.50 -0.60
C GLY A 200 15.07 -18.29 -1.01
N GLY A 201 14.28 -17.71 -0.09
CA GLY A 201 13.62 -16.44 -0.29
C GLY A 201 14.61 -15.27 -0.31
N LYS A 202 14.33 -14.26 -1.12
CA LYS A 202 15.12 -13.02 -1.19
C LYS A 202 14.46 -11.96 -0.31
N LEU A 203 15.27 -11.26 0.48
CA LEU A 203 14.80 -10.22 1.38
C LEU A 203 15.45 -8.88 1.04
N ILE A 204 14.63 -7.85 0.85
CA ILE A 204 15.05 -6.46 0.69
C ILE A 204 14.46 -5.66 1.84
N VAL A 205 15.30 -4.93 2.56
CA VAL A 205 14.89 -4.10 3.70
C VAL A 205 15.40 -2.68 3.48
N THR A 206 14.55 -1.69 3.65
CA THR A 206 14.94 -0.29 3.44
C THR A 206 14.54 0.61 4.61
N GLY A 207 15.15 1.80 4.67
CA GLY A 207 14.87 2.83 5.67
C GLY A 207 15.21 2.36 7.10
N LEU A 208 14.38 2.77 8.05
CA LEU A 208 14.50 2.38 9.47
C LEU A 208 13.74 1.09 9.81
N SER A 209 13.60 0.14 8.86
CA SER A 209 12.87 -1.09 9.13
C SER A 209 13.49 -1.86 10.29
N GLY A 210 12.63 -2.27 11.24
CA GLY A 210 13.05 -3.01 12.41
C GLY A 210 13.79 -2.18 13.47
N PHE A 211 13.65 -0.86 13.47
CA PHE A 211 14.25 -0.02 14.50
C PHE A 211 13.63 -0.27 15.87
N TYR A 212 12.33 -0.55 15.92
CA TYR A 212 11.58 -0.84 17.15
C TYR A 212 11.05 -2.28 17.18
N ASP A 213 10.80 -2.80 18.38
CA ASP A 213 9.87 -3.90 18.59
C ASP A 213 8.41 -3.40 18.60
N GLU A 214 7.47 -4.29 18.84
CA GLU A 214 6.03 -3.99 18.94
C GLU A 214 5.66 -3.07 20.12
N ASN A 215 6.58 -2.91 21.09
CA ASN A 215 6.44 -2.05 22.29
C ASN A 215 7.26 -0.76 22.22
N MET A 216 7.74 -0.37 21.03
CA MET A 216 8.61 0.79 20.81
C MET A 216 9.98 0.73 21.52
N ARG A 217 10.51 -0.44 21.82
CA ARG A 217 11.86 -0.59 22.32
C ARG A 217 12.81 -0.66 21.13
N CYS A 218 13.92 0.08 21.22
CA CYS A 218 14.94 0.07 20.16
C CYS A 218 15.62 -1.30 20.08
N LEU A 219 15.42 -2.02 18.99
CA LEU A 219 16.00 -3.34 18.78
C LEU A 219 17.51 -3.27 18.54
N PHE A 220 18.00 -2.20 17.93
CA PHE A 220 19.42 -2.02 17.60
C PHE A 220 20.32 -1.90 18.84
N MET A 221 19.77 -1.57 20.02
CA MET A 221 20.51 -1.55 21.27
C MET A 221 21.03 -2.94 21.70
N ASN A 222 20.43 -4.00 21.16
CA ASN A 222 20.82 -5.40 21.39
C ASN A 222 21.46 -6.04 20.15
N GLY A 223 21.96 -5.22 19.21
CA GLY A 223 22.47 -5.63 17.91
C GLY A 223 21.41 -5.63 16.82
N PHE A 224 21.83 -5.59 15.57
CA PHE A 224 20.95 -5.53 14.42
C PHE A 224 20.05 -6.77 14.34
N PRO A 225 18.72 -6.63 14.35
CA PRO A 225 17.80 -7.76 14.52
C PRO A 225 17.83 -8.77 13.36
N LEU A 226 18.27 -8.37 12.17
CA LEU A 226 18.38 -9.22 10.98
C LEU A 226 19.84 -9.52 10.58
N LYS A 227 20.77 -9.41 11.50
CA LYS A 227 22.21 -9.72 11.27
C LYS A 227 22.42 -11.10 10.65
N SER A 228 21.67 -12.10 11.08
CA SER A 228 21.74 -13.46 10.55
C SER A 228 21.34 -13.57 9.07
N CYS A 229 20.46 -12.68 8.59
CA CYS A 229 20.03 -12.67 7.19
C CYS A 229 21.01 -11.96 6.28
N PHE A 230 21.66 -10.90 6.76
CA PHE A 230 22.51 -10.01 5.94
C PHE A 230 23.99 -10.25 6.11
N GLY A 231 24.42 -10.93 7.16
CA GLY A 231 25.85 -11.07 7.51
C GLY A 231 26.52 -9.73 7.86
N ALA A 232 25.72 -8.69 8.08
CA ALA A 232 26.15 -7.33 8.38
C ALA A 232 25.38 -6.80 9.59
N GLU A 233 25.90 -5.75 10.19
CA GLU A 233 25.32 -5.09 11.36
C GLU A 233 25.27 -3.59 11.13
N VAL A 234 24.15 -2.97 11.46
CA VAL A 234 24.03 -1.51 11.42
C VAL A 234 24.41 -0.96 12.78
N SER A 235 25.48 -0.19 12.83
CA SER A 235 26.00 0.39 14.07
C SER A 235 25.35 1.73 14.42
N GLU A 236 24.95 2.50 13.43
CA GLU A 236 24.37 3.83 13.59
C GLU A 236 23.50 4.20 12.38
N PHE A 237 22.51 5.06 12.60
CA PHE A 237 21.83 5.79 11.52
C PHE A 237 22.15 7.28 11.59
N LYS A 238 22.48 7.85 10.43
CA LYS A 238 22.64 9.29 10.26
C LYS A 238 21.49 9.83 9.43
N VAL A 239 21.00 11.00 9.79
CA VAL A 239 20.04 11.75 8.97
C VAL A 239 20.83 12.54 7.96
N ALA A 240 20.57 12.30 6.69
CA ALA A 240 21.13 13.11 5.61
C ALA A 240 20.07 14.18 5.25
N GLY A 241 20.44 15.46 5.40
CA GLY A 241 19.59 16.59 5.02
C GLY A 241 19.48 16.78 3.50
N GLU A 242 20.33 16.10 2.75
CA GLU A 242 20.38 16.15 1.29
C GLU A 242 20.43 14.74 0.71
N TYR A 243 20.13 14.63 -0.59
CA TYR A 243 20.34 13.39 -1.31
C TYR A 243 21.82 13.00 -1.30
N PHE A 244 22.07 11.72 -1.11
CA PHE A 244 23.39 11.13 -1.25
C PHE A 244 23.35 9.95 -2.21
N THR A 245 24.48 9.59 -2.78
CA THR A 245 24.57 8.51 -3.77
C THR A 245 25.07 7.25 -3.09
N LEU A 246 24.39 6.13 -3.31
CA LEU A 246 24.86 4.79 -2.95
C LEU A 246 25.55 4.20 -4.19
N GLY A 247 26.86 3.95 -4.09
CA GLY A 247 27.66 3.58 -5.25
C GLY A 247 27.76 4.78 -6.23
N GLU A 248 27.73 4.48 -7.52
CA GLU A 248 27.92 5.50 -8.56
C GLU A 248 26.61 6.15 -9.05
N GLU A 249 25.44 5.52 -8.86
CA GLU A 249 24.22 5.89 -9.55
C GLU A 249 22.92 5.91 -8.73
N LEU A 250 22.87 5.34 -7.52
CA LEU A 250 21.62 5.22 -6.79
C LEU A 250 21.42 6.39 -5.81
N PRO A 251 20.53 7.34 -6.10
CA PRO A 251 20.20 8.39 -5.16
C PRO A 251 19.50 7.82 -3.93
N ALA A 252 19.93 8.21 -2.77
CA ALA A 252 19.32 7.87 -1.50
C ALA A 252 19.20 9.13 -0.64
N HIS A 253 18.29 9.09 0.32
CA HIS A 253 17.95 10.29 1.06
C HIS A 253 17.37 9.93 2.42
N LEU A 254 17.53 10.82 3.37
CA LEU A 254 17.03 10.82 4.73
C LEU A 254 17.79 9.91 5.69
N TRP A 255 17.81 8.60 5.50
CA TRP A 255 18.41 7.66 6.46
C TRP A 255 19.64 6.97 5.86
N ARG A 256 20.79 7.21 6.46
CA ARG A 256 22.04 6.54 6.11
C ARG A 256 22.46 5.62 7.25
N GLY A 257 22.37 4.32 7.02
CA GLY A 257 22.95 3.32 7.93
C GLY A 257 24.46 3.27 7.82
N ILE A 258 25.14 3.13 8.94
CA ILE A 258 26.57 2.88 9.03
C ILE A 258 26.73 1.40 9.38
N LEU A 259 27.36 0.65 8.48
CA LEU A 259 27.63 -0.77 8.63
C LEU A 259 28.93 -1.00 9.41
#